data_7b1d5c3fdb0913f7b418962a55fb455e
#
_entry.id   7b1d5c3fdb0913f7b418962a55fb455e
#
_cell.length_a   1.000
_cell.length_b   1.000
_cell.length_c   1.000
_cell.angle_alpha   90.00
_cell.angle_beta   90.00
_cell.angle_gamma   90.00
#
_symmetry.space_group_name_H-M   'P 1'
#
loop_
_entity.id
_entity.type
_entity.pdbx_description
1 polymer ?
#
loop_
_entity_poly.entity_id
_entity_poly.type
_entity_poly.pdbx_seq_one_letter_code
_entity_poly.pdbx_strand_id
1 'polypeptide(L)'
;VPRVGAPYGAECRALFHAPHGWRQVGCDASGLELRALGAQMYYFDGGEYARLVSKEDFDIHTHNAKLFGIYDGQGTIEKRIREQAKTLIYAVLYGAGPQKLGTIVAPSLSERKQKEIGYETIDTFYKNLPAIKKLKDKVDEKVTQRGYLIGIDGRHLQIRSRHSALNQLLQSTGSLCVKKATCILYEDCKENHLRWGIHYAFVAHIHDEIQALVKPQHVSLYKKLAVDCFRKSGEYFNLKCPMTGEAREGKNWMETH
;
A
#
# COMPACT_ATOMS: atom_id res chain seq x y z
N VAL A 1 10.41 -2.28 15.03
CA VAL A 1 11.68 -1.76 14.51
C VAL A 1 11.41 -0.46 13.77
N PRO A 2 12.18 0.63 14.02
CA PRO A 2 11.96 1.91 13.39
C PRO A 2 12.15 1.85 11.85
N ARG A 3 11.62 2.86 11.13
CA ARG A 3 11.90 3.03 9.70
C ARG A 3 13.39 3.32 9.48
N VAL A 4 13.95 2.97 8.32
CA VAL A 4 15.37 3.22 8.01
C VAL A 4 15.77 4.69 8.23
N GLY A 5 14.93 5.65 7.81
CA GLY A 5 15.18 7.08 7.99
C GLY A 5 14.89 7.64 9.40
N ALA A 6 14.45 6.83 10.36
CA ALA A 6 14.28 7.26 11.74
C ALA A 6 15.60 7.11 12.52
N PRO A 7 15.77 7.83 13.67
CA PRO A 7 16.92 7.62 14.53
C PRO A 7 17.12 6.14 14.87
N TYR A 8 18.34 5.63 14.66
CA TYR A 8 18.72 4.23 14.85
C TYR A 8 17.96 3.20 14.01
N GLY A 9 17.17 3.63 13.02
CA GLY A 9 16.34 2.73 12.20
C GLY A 9 17.18 1.80 11.34
N ALA A 10 18.23 2.30 10.70
CA ALA A 10 19.14 1.51 9.89
C ALA A 10 19.91 0.49 10.73
N GLU A 11 20.45 0.91 11.87
CA GLU A 11 21.21 0.06 12.80
C GLU A 11 20.32 -1.06 13.35
N CYS A 12 19.12 -0.73 13.81
CA CYS A 12 18.18 -1.74 14.31
C CYS A 12 17.81 -2.77 13.25
N ARG A 13 17.64 -2.38 11.99
CA ARG A 13 17.34 -3.31 10.90
C ARG A 13 18.55 -4.13 10.49
N ALA A 14 19.76 -3.57 10.56
CA ALA A 14 21.00 -4.27 10.26
C ALA A 14 21.32 -5.42 11.25
N LEU A 15 20.74 -5.41 12.47
CA LEU A 15 20.85 -6.52 13.42
C LEU A 15 20.20 -7.82 12.93
N PHE A 16 19.21 -7.73 12.05
CA PHE A 16 18.57 -8.90 11.43
C PHE A 16 19.33 -9.28 10.17
N HIS A 17 20.38 -10.04 10.31
CA HIS A 17 21.29 -10.39 9.22
C HIS A 17 21.21 -11.89 8.83
N ALA A 18 21.51 -12.15 7.57
CA ALA A 18 21.59 -13.50 7.05
C ALA A 18 22.81 -14.23 7.62
N PRO A 19 22.69 -15.50 8.05
CA PRO A 19 23.83 -16.33 8.43
C PRO A 19 24.80 -16.53 7.27
N HIS A 20 26.03 -16.98 7.59
CA HIS A 20 27.03 -17.32 6.57
C HIS A 20 26.46 -18.33 5.56
N GLY A 21 26.69 -18.09 4.28
CA GLY A 21 26.19 -18.94 3.18
C GLY A 21 24.70 -18.75 2.86
N TRP A 22 24.06 -17.68 3.38
CA TRP A 22 22.70 -17.28 3.05
C TRP A 22 22.67 -15.82 2.59
N ARG A 23 21.61 -15.45 1.88
CA ARG A 23 21.21 -14.07 1.55
C ARG A 23 19.87 -13.77 2.17
N GLN A 24 19.66 -12.54 2.58
CA GLN A 24 18.34 -12.05 2.91
C GLN A 24 17.66 -11.53 1.65
N VAL A 25 16.40 -11.90 1.45
CA VAL A 25 15.57 -11.40 0.36
C VAL A 25 14.30 -10.84 1.00
N GLY A 26 14.08 -9.54 0.79
CA GLY A 26 12.85 -8.84 1.15
C GLY A 26 12.00 -8.65 -0.10
N CYS A 27 10.72 -8.90 -0.01
CA CYS A 27 9.77 -8.58 -1.06
C CYS A 27 8.61 -7.77 -0.47
N ASP A 28 8.44 -6.54 -0.95
CA ASP A 28 7.44 -5.59 -0.51
C ASP A 28 6.33 -5.45 -1.56
N ALA A 29 5.07 -5.36 -1.12
CA ALA A 29 3.94 -5.16 -2.02
C ALA A 29 3.90 -3.71 -2.51
N SER A 30 4.13 -3.49 -3.80
CA SER A 30 4.21 -2.14 -4.38
C SER A 30 2.86 -1.43 -4.38
N GLY A 31 2.76 -0.33 -3.63
CA GLY A 31 1.57 0.52 -3.60
C GLY A 31 0.29 -0.20 -3.16
N LEU A 32 0.39 -1.13 -2.22
CA LEU A 32 -0.68 -2.05 -1.80
C LEU A 32 -2.00 -1.33 -1.53
N GLU A 33 -2.00 -0.25 -0.73
CA GLU A 33 -3.22 0.49 -0.37
C GLU A 33 -3.85 1.22 -1.56
N LEU A 34 -3.03 1.80 -2.45
CA LEU A 34 -3.53 2.50 -3.65
C LEU A 34 -4.06 1.51 -4.69
N ARG A 35 -3.48 0.33 -4.78
CA ARG A 35 -3.99 -0.76 -5.64
C ARG A 35 -5.28 -1.35 -5.06
N ALA A 36 -5.37 -1.52 -3.75
CA ALA A 36 -6.61 -1.89 -3.08
C ALA A 36 -7.70 -0.83 -3.30
N LEU A 37 -7.35 0.47 -3.21
CA LEU A 37 -8.25 1.57 -3.54
C LEU A 37 -8.72 1.49 -5.00
N GLY A 38 -7.81 1.33 -5.95
CA GLY A 38 -8.13 1.20 -7.37
C GLY A 38 -9.06 0.02 -7.66
N ALA A 39 -8.84 -1.11 -6.98
CA ALA A 39 -9.71 -2.27 -7.09
C ALA A 39 -11.13 -1.99 -6.57
N GLN A 40 -11.29 -1.26 -5.47
CA GLN A 40 -12.59 -0.87 -4.91
C GLN A 40 -13.28 0.23 -5.73
N MET A 41 -12.52 1.17 -6.31
CA MET A 41 -13.06 2.24 -7.15
C MET A 41 -13.46 1.78 -8.55
N TYR A 42 -12.99 0.61 -9.00
CA TYR A 42 -13.23 0.09 -10.36
C TYR A 42 -14.69 0.20 -10.81
N TYR A 43 -15.63 -0.05 -9.92
CA TYR A 43 -17.06 -0.02 -10.22
C TYR A 43 -17.64 1.41 -10.33
N PHE A 44 -16.85 2.44 -10.03
CA PHE A 44 -17.28 3.84 -10.06
C PHE A 44 -16.57 4.65 -11.15
N ASP A 45 -15.36 4.22 -11.58
CA ASP A 45 -14.54 4.90 -12.59
C ASP A 45 -14.23 4.02 -13.83
N GLY A 46 -14.79 2.81 -13.90
CA GLY A 46 -14.47 1.86 -14.98
C GLY A 46 -13.01 1.40 -14.97
N GLY A 47 -12.33 1.49 -13.82
CA GLY A 47 -10.95 1.06 -13.60
C GLY A 47 -9.89 2.07 -14.05
N GLU A 48 -10.24 3.33 -14.21
CA GLU A 48 -9.28 4.37 -14.59
C GLU A 48 -8.15 4.49 -13.58
N TYR A 49 -8.46 4.64 -12.28
CA TYR A 49 -7.45 4.74 -11.23
C TYR A 49 -6.61 3.46 -11.10
N ALA A 50 -7.24 2.29 -11.26
CA ALA A 50 -6.54 1.00 -11.25
C ALA A 50 -5.51 0.90 -12.38
N ARG A 51 -5.86 1.36 -13.60
CA ARG A 51 -4.92 1.42 -14.73
C ARG A 51 -3.76 2.37 -14.46
N LEU A 52 -4.03 3.55 -13.89
CA LEU A 52 -3.00 4.54 -13.58
C LEU A 52 -2.00 4.01 -12.55
N VAL A 53 -2.47 3.46 -11.43
CA VAL A 53 -1.59 2.95 -10.36
C VAL A 53 -0.80 1.70 -10.80
N SER A 54 -1.23 1.01 -11.86
CA SER A 54 -0.58 -0.19 -12.38
C SER A 54 0.40 0.08 -13.53
N LYS A 55 0.41 1.30 -14.05
CA LYS A 55 1.27 1.67 -15.17
C LYS A 55 2.70 1.84 -14.68
N GLU A 56 3.65 1.16 -15.34
CA GLU A 56 5.08 1.39 -15.15
C GLU A 56 5.42 2.86 -15.42
N ASP A 57 6.36 3.40 -14.70
CA ASP A 57 6.84 4.80 -14.79
C ASP A 57 5.79 5.89 -14.53
N PHE A 58 4.61 5.52 -14.04
CA PHE A 58 3.59 6.50 -13.67
C PHE A 58 3.69 6.89 -12.20
N ASP A 59 4.04 8.13 -11.95
CA ASP A 59 4.09 8.65 -10.59
C ASP A 59 2.69 9.01 -10.07
N ILE A 60 2.06 8.08 -9.40
CA ILE A 60 0.72 8.24 -8.81
C ILE A 60 0.67 9.39 -7.78
N HIS A 61 1.78 9.70 -7.11
CA HIS A 61 1.80 10.79 -6.13
C HIS A 61 1.82 12.16 -6.80
N THR A 62 2.50 12.32 -7.93
CA THR A 62 2.40 13.51 -8.78
C THR A 62 0.98 13.65 -9.33
N HIS A 63 0.35 12.57 -9.76
CA HIS A 63 -1.05 12.58 -10.18
C HIS A 63 -1.98 13.01 -9.03
N ASN A 64 -1.81 12.45 -7.85
CA ASN A 64 -2.58 12.83 -6.66
C ASN A 64 -2.36 14.32 -6.28
N ALA A 65 -1.16 14.88 -6.48
CA ALA A 65 -0.92 16.30 -6.24
C ALA A 65 -1.81 17.21 -7.13
N LYS A 66 -2.02 16.81 -8.39
CA LYS A 66 -2.97 17.50 -9.29
C LYS A 66 -4.41 17.33 -8.79
N LEU A 67 -4.79 16.14 -8.37
CA LEU A 67 -6.13 15.87 -7.86
C LEU A 67 -6.45 16.70 -6.61
N PHE A 68 -5.46 16.91 -5.73
CA PHE A 68 -5.61 17.78 -4.55
C PHE A 68 -5.53 19.29 -4.87
N GLY A 69 -5.18 19.68 -6.09
CA GLY A 69 -5.01 21.06 -6.49
C GLY A 69 -3.77 21.75 -5.90
N ILE A 70 -2.80 21.00 -5.38
CA ILE A 70 -1.53 21.52 -4.84
C ILE A 70 -0.40 21.57 -5.87
N TYR A 71 -0.66 21.09 -7.08
CA TYR A 71 0.23 21.14 -8.23
C TYR A 71 -0.59 21.35 -9.52
N ASP A 72 -0.20 22.33 -10.33
CA ASP A 72 -0.91 22.69 -11.57
C ASP A 72 -0.62 21.78 -12.77
N GLY A 73 0.39 20.93 -12.64
CA GLY A 73 0.79 19.99 -13.70
C GLY A 73 1.83 20.56 -14.67
N GLN A 74 2.35 21.77 -14.43
CA GLN A 74 3.37 22.38 -15.26
C GLN A 74 4.78 22.19 -14.67
N GLY A 75 5.74 21.92 -15.53
CA GLY A 75 7.13 21.71 -15.14
C GLY A 75 7.37 20.46 -14.29
N THR A 76 8.52 20.42 -13.64
CA THR A 76 8.89 19.33 -12.73
C THR A 76 8.33 19.58 -11.34
N ILE A 77 7.60 18.61 -10.79
CA ILE A 77 7.05 18.72 -9.44
C ILE A 77 8.18 18.78 -8.39
N GLU A 78 8.07 19.69 -7.45
CA GLU A 78 8.96 19.76 -6.30
C GLU A 78 8.80 18.49 -5.42
N LYS A 79 9.90 17.92 -4.95
CA LYS A 79 9.90 16.76 -4.06
C LYS A 79 9.00 16.98 -2.83
N ARG A 80 9.00 18.18 -2.26
CA ARG A 80 8.16 18.55 -1.12
C ARG A 80 6.66 18.42 -1.42
N ILE A 81 6.21 18.91 -2.58
CA ILE A 81 4.79 18.84 -3.00
C ILE A 81 4.39 17.40 -3.25
N ARG A 82 5.27 16.60 -3.88
CA ARG A 82 5.05 15.18 -4.11
C ARG A 82 4.90 14.39 -2.80
N GLU A 83 5.76 14.62 -1.81
CA GLU A 83 5.66 13.99 -0.49
C GLU A 83 4.43 14.48 0.30
N GLN A 84 4.05 15.73 0.11
CA GLN A 84 2.83 16.31 0.67
C GLN A 84 1.59 15.61 0.09
N ALA A 85 1.53 15.41 -1.22
CA ALA A 85 0.46 14.68 -1.89
C ALA A 85 0.38 13.21 -1.43
N LYS A 86 1.54 12.56 -1.25
CA LYS A 86 1.62 11.22 -0.66
C LYS A 86 1.00 11.20 0.74
N THR A 87 1.36 12.14 1.59
CA THR A 87 0.80 12.24 2.94
C THR A 87 -0.70 12.54 2.93
N LEU A 88 -1.17 13.39 2.02
CA LEU A 88 -2.59 13.75 1.88
C LEU A 88 -3.45 12.54 1.48
N ILE A 89 -3.03 11.78 0.47
CA ILE A 89 -3.84 10.62 0.03
C ILE A 89 -4.01 9.61 1.16
N TYR A 90 -2.94 9.27 1.86
CA TYR A 90 -3.05 8.36 3.01
C TYR A 90 -3.87 8.96 4.15
N ALA A 91 -3.74 10.25 4.44
CA ALA A 91 -4.57 10.92 5.44
C ALA A 91 -6.07 10.82 5.09
N VAL A 92 -6.43 11.04 3.83
CA VAL A 92 -7.83 10.88 3.35
C VAL A 92 -8.31 9.45 3.50
N LEU A 93 -7.49 8.47 3.07
CA LEU A 93 -7.84 7.04 3.20
C LEU A 93 -8.01 6.61 4.66
N TYR A 94 -7.26 7.20 5.58
CA TYR A 94 -7.36 6.94 7.01
C TYR A 94 -8.45 7.76 7.73
N GLY A 95 -9.24 8.52 6.97
CA GLY A 95 -10.37 9.26 7.51
C GLY A 95 -9.99 10.54 8.25
N ALA A 96 -8.83 11.13 7.92
CA ALA A 96 -8.43 12.40 8.53
C ALA A 96 -9.44 13.51 8.23
N GLY A 97 -9.76 14.29 9.26
CA GLY A 97 -10.63 15.45 9.14
C GLY A 97 -9.91 16.67 8.50
N PRO A 98 -10.69 17.71 8.13
CA PRO A 98 -10.16 18.90 7.44
C PRO A 98 -9.00 19.57 8.16
N GLN A 99 -9.05 19.66 9.49
CA GLN A 99 -7.95 20.23 10.29
C GLN A 99 -6.62 19.55 10.00
N LYS A 100 -6.59 18.21 9.97
CA LYS A 100 -5.36 17.44 9.70
C LYS A 100 -4.87 17.65 8.26
N LEU A 101 -5.78 17.71 7.29
CA LEU A 101 -5.42 17.96 5.88
C LEU A 101 -4.83 19.37 5.72
N GLY A 102 -5.44 20.36 6.34
CA GLY A 102 -4.91 21.73 6.31
C GLY A 102 -3.55 21.88 7.01
N THR A 103 -3.31 21.14 8.10
CA THR A 103 -1.98 21.09 8.74
C THR A 103 -0.92 20.52 7.80
N ILE A 104 -1.28 19.53 6.96
CA ILE A 104 -0.35 18.97 5.96
C ILE A 104 -0.05 20.00 4.87
N VAL A 105 -1.06 20.73 4.38
CA VAL A 105 -0.90 21.69 3.27
C VAL A 105 -0.23 22.98 3.73
N ALA A 106 -0.63 23.53 4.87
CA ALA A 106 -0.22 24.84 5.36
C ALA A 106 0.12 24.80 6.87
N PRO A 107 1.23 24.14 7.26
CA PRO A 107 1.55 23.91 8.67
C PRO A 107 1.83 25.18 9.48
N SER A 108 2.24 26.26 8.83
CA SER A 108 2.57 27.54 9.49
C SER A 108 1.37 28.45 9.75
N LEU A 109 0.19 28.10 9.22
CA LEU A 109 -1.00 28.93 9.42
C LEU A 109 -1.72 28.61 10.75
N SER A 110 -2.61 29.54 11.17
CA SER A 110 -3.46 29.31 12.33
C SER A 110 -4.41 28.14 12.12
N GLU A 111 -4.84 27.48 13.19
CA GLU A 111 -5.76 26.32 13.14
C GLU A 111 -7.04 26.60 12.36
N ARG A 112 -7.60 27.81 12.52
CA ARG A 112 -8.79 28.23 11.76
C ARG A 112 -8.52 28.19 10.25
N LYS A 113 -7.42 28.82 9.81
CA LYS A 113 -7.03 28.84 8.37
C LYS A 113 -6.67 27.45 7.85
N GLN A 114 -5.98 26.65 8.66
CA GLN A 114 -5.70 25.27 8.31
C GLN A 114 -7.00 24.49 8.07
N LYS A 115 -8.01 24.67 8.93
CA LYS A 115 -9.31 24.01 8.76
C LYS A 115 -10.03 24.44 7.49
N GLU A 116 -10.01 25.71 7.16
CA GLU A 116 -10.56 26.26 5.91
C GLU A 116 -9.88 25.64 4.69
N ILE A 117 -8.54 25.69 4.63
CA ILE A 117 -7.73 25.06 3.56
C ILE A 117 -7.99 23.56 3.47
N GLY A 118 -8.13 22.86 4.59
CA GLY A 118 -8.43 21.45 4.60
C GLY A 118 -9.79 21.09 3.98
N TYR A 119 -10.81 21.93 4.18
CA TYR A 119 -12.10 21.79 3.50
C TYR A 119 -11.97 22.03 2.00
N GLU A 120 -11.26 23.06 1.58
CA GLU A 120 -11.03 23.34 0.16
C GLU A 120 -10.24 22.21 -0.52
N THR A 121 -9.21 21.72 0.15
CA THR A 121 -8.37 20.61 -0.36
C THR A 121 -9.16 19.34 -0.59
N ILE A 122 -9.98 18.92 0.39
CA ILE A 122 -10.76 17.69 0.25
C ILE A 122 -11.92 17.84 -0.76
N ASP A 123 -12.53 19.02 -0.83
CA ASP A 123 -13.59 19.31 -1.78
C ASP A 123 -13.04 19.30 -3.22
N THR A 124 -11.88 19.94 -3.44
CA THR A 124 -11.16 19.88 -4.71
C THR A 124 -10.81 18.46 -5.11
N PHE A 125 -10.30 17.66 -4.17
CA PHE A 125 -9.98 16.26 -4.41
C PHE A 125 -11.21 15.44 -4.81
N TYR A 126 -12.35 15.60 -4.13
CA TYR A 126 -13.58 14.88 -4.48
C TYR A 126 -14.20 15.35 -5.81
N LYS A 127 -14.02 16.61 -6.20
CA LYS A 127 -14.41 17.11 -7.51
C LYS A 127 -13.57 16.50 -8.62
N ASN A 128 -12.26 16.39 -8.40
CA ASN A 128 -11.30 15.86 -9.38
C ASN A 128 -11.28 14.33 -9.44
N LEU A 129 -11.70 13.63 -8.35
CA LEU A 129 -11.81 12.18 -8.28
C LEU A 129 -13.17 11.76 -7.67
N PRO A 130 -14.28 11.95 -8.42
CA PRO A 130 -15.62 11.68 -7.88
C PRO A 130 -15.85 10.21 -7.53
N ALA A 131 -15.08 9.28 -8.10
CA ALA A 131 -15.17 7.86 -7.81
C ALA A 131 -14.84 7.53 -6.33
N ILE A 132 -13.86 8.20 -5.73
CA ILE A 132 -13.52 7.97 -4.32
C ILE A 132 -14.63 8.49 -3.39
N LYS A 133 -15.28 9.59 -3.77
CA LYS A 133 -16.43 10.09 -3.02
C LYS A 133 -17.58 9.10 -3.07
N LYS A 134 -17.92 8.60 -4.26
CA LYS A 134 -18.96 7.58 -4.44
C LYS A 134 -18.66 6.30 -3.65
N LEU A 135 -17.39 5.84 -3.67
CA LEU A 135 -16.95 4.69 -2.87
C LEU A 135 -17.16 4.96 -1.38
N LYS A 136 -16.72 6.12 -0.87
CA LYS A 136 -16.89 6.50 0.53
C LYS A 136 -18.34 6.56 0.92
N ASP A 137 -19.19 7.23 0.14
CA ASP A 137 -20.63 7.35 0.38
C ASP A 137 -21.29 5.95 0.43
N LYS A 138 -20.86 5.02 -0.46
CA LYS A 138 -21.35 3.64 -0.47
C LYS A 138 -20.90 2.82 0.75
N VAL A 139 -19.65 3.02 1.18
CA VAL A 139 -19.13 2.42 2.42
C VAL A 139 -19.93 2.91 3.62
N ASP A 140 -20.15 4.22 3.74
CA ASP A 140 -20.90 4.84 4.83
C ASP A 140 -22.37 4.37 4.85
N GLU A 141 -23.02 4.24 3.68
CA GLU A 141 -24.36 3.66 3.53
C GLU A 141 -24.42 2.23 4.09
N LYS A 142 -23.47 1.36 3.65
CA LYS A 142 -23.44 -0.04 4.09
C LYS A 142 -23.20 -0.18 5.59
N VAL A 143 -22.31 0.62 6.16
CA VAL A 143 -22.06 0.63 7.60
C VAL A 143 -23.28 1.10 8.36
N THR A 144 -24.00 2.11 7.85
CA THR A 144 -25.23 2.60 8.47
C THR A 144 -26.33 1.54 8.48
N GLN A 145 -26.45 0.78 7.38
CA GLN A 145 -27.51 -0.23 7.22
C GLN A 145 -27.29 -1.47 8.10
N ARG A 146 -26.05 -1.94 8.27
CA ARG A 146 -25.77 -3.25 8.86
C ARG A 146 -24.63 -3.30 9.90
N GLY A 147 -23.92 -2.19 10.12
CA GLY A 147 -22.84 -2.12 11.12
C GLY A 147 -21.51 -2.77 10.70
N TYR A 148 -21.45 -3.44 9.55
CA TYR A 148 -20.26 -4.12 9.04
C TYR A 148 -20.11 -3.96 7.53
N LEU A 149 -18.89 -4.22 7.05
CA LEU A 149 -18.59 -4.38 5.62
C LEU A 149 -18.30 -5.85 5.32
N ILE A 150 -18.34 -6.22 4.04
CA ILE A 150 -17.93 -7.55 3.58
C ILE A 150 -16.53 -7.43 2.98
N GLY A 151 -15.57 -8.19 3.51
CA GLY A 151 -14.22 -8.31 2.97
C GLY A 151 -14.19 -9.08 1.65
N ILE A 152 -13.03 -9.06 0.99
CA ILE A 152 -12.83 -9.73 -0.32
C ILE A 152 -12.96 -11.26 -0.25
N ASP A 153 -12.88 -11.84 0.93
CA ASP A 153 -13.06 -13.26 1.21
C ASP A 153 -14.44 -13.60 1.81
N GLY A 154 -15.36 -12.63 1.81
CA GLY A 154 -16.71 -12.79 2.31
C GLY A 154 -16.89 -12.60 3.82
N ARG A 155 -15.81 -12.38 4.59
CA ARG A 155 -15.92 -12.16 6.05
C ARG A 155 -16.58 -10.84 6.39
N HIS A 156 -17.21 -10.79 7.55
CA HIS A 156 -17.75 -9.56 8.12
C HIS A 156 -16.66 -8.74 8.79
N LEU A 157 -16.45 -7.52 8.31
CA LEU A 157 -15.54 -6.53 8.90
C LEU A 157 -16.35 -5.65 9.83
N GLN A 158 -16.24 -5.87 11.12
CA GLN A 158 -16.92 -5.06 12.14
C GLN A 158 -16.37 -3.65 12.16
N ILE A 159 -17.23 -2.66 11.97
CA ILE A 159 -16.84 -1.25 11.88
C ILE A 159 -17.13 -0.55 13.19
N ARG A 160 -16.05 -0.17 13.90
CA ARG A 160 -16.16 0.56 15.19
C ARG A 160 -16.39 2.05 15.00
N SER A 161 -15.89 2.62 13.89
CA SER A 161 -16.02 4.04 13.56
C SER A 161 -16.23 4.23 12.07
N ARG A 162 -17.22 5.04 11.68
CA ARG A 162 -17.50 5.36 10.28
C ARG A 162 -16.29 6.02 9.60
N HIS A 163 -15.57 6.88 10.32
CA HIS A 163 -14.39 7.56 9.75
C HIS A 163 -13.30 6.59 9.32
N SER A 164 -13.18 5.43 9.97
CA SER A 164 -12.18 4.41 9.65
C SER A 164 -12.69 3.32 8.73
N ALA A 165 -13.95 3.36 8.29
CA ALA A 165 -14.58 2.26 7.55
C ALA A 165 -13.89 1.97 6.21
N LEU A 166 -13.60 3.01 5.42
CA LEU A 166 -12.86 2.87 4.17
C LEU A 166 -11.45 2.32 4.42
N ASN A 167 -10.73 2.89 5.38
CA ASN A 167 -9.41 2.39 5.77
C ASN A 167 -9.46 0.90 6.14
N GLN A 168 -10.43 0.50 6.96
CA GLN A 168 -10.56 -0.88 7.42
C GLN A 168 -10.83 -1.84 6.26
N LEU A 169 -11.62 -1.42 5.25
CA LEU A 169 -11.85 -2.18 4.02
C LEU A 169 -10.55 -2.35 3.23
N LEU A 170 -9.79 -1.28 3.02
CA LEU A 170 -8.52 -1.30 2.26
C LEU A 170 -7.45 -2.12 2.99
N GLN A 171 -7.29 -1.93 4.30
CA GLN A 171 -6.34 -2.68 5.14
C GLN A 171 -6.67 -4.18 5.17
N SER A 172 -7.94 -4.53 5.28
CA SER A 172 -8.36 -5.94 5.19
C SER A 172 -8.03 -6.54 3.83
N THR A 173 -8.31 -5.81 2.75
CA THR A 173 -7.98 -6.24 1.37
C THR A 173 -6.48 -6.49 1.23
N GLY A 174 -5.65 -5.51 1.59
CA GLY A 174 -4.19 -5.62 1.52
C GLY A 174 -3.66 -6.79 2.36
N SER A 175 -4.07 -6.88 3.62
CA SER A 175 -3.65 -7.95 4.54
C SER A 175 -3.97 -9.36 3.99
N LEU A 176 -5.16 -9.55 3.41
CA LEU A 176 -5.55 -10.83 2.82
C LEU A 176 -4.71 -11.16 1.58
N CYS A 177 -4.44 -10.16 0.73
CA CYS A 177 -3.58 -10.35 -0.44
C CYS A 177 -2.17 -10.78 -0.03
N VAL A 178 -1.55 -10.10 0.95
CA VAL A 178 -0.18 -10.44 1.37
C VAL A 178 -0.12 -11.82 2.05
N LYS A 179 -1.09 -12.17 2.88
CA LYS A 179 -1.19 -13.50 3.48
C LYS A 179 -1.37 -14.60 2.42
N LYS A 180 -2.24 -14.37 1.44
CA LYS A 180 -2.43 -15.30 0.33
C LYS A 180 -1.18 -15.40 -0.52
N ALA A 181 -0.49 -14.28 -0.79
CA ALA A 181 0.78 -14.24 -1.50
C ALA A 181 1.83 -15.11 -0.80
N THR A 182 1.93 -15.05 0.53
CA THR A 182 2.85 -15.89 1.31
C THR A 182 2.54 -17.40 1.12
N CYS A 183 1.26 -17.77 1.12
CA CYS A 183 0.86 -19.16 0.86
C CYS A 183 1.21 -19.59 -0.57
N ILE A 184 0.93 -18.73 -1.55
CA ILE A 184 1.26 -19.00 -2.96
C ILE A 184 2.78 -19.12 -3.13
N LEU A 185 3.57 -18.23 -2.54
CA LEU A 185 5.03 -18.28 -2.61
C LEU A 185 5.58 -19.60 -2.03
N TYR A 186 4.99 -20.09 -0.95
CA TYR A 186 5.38 -21.40 -0.39
C TYR A 186 5.13 -22.52 -1.38
N GLU A 187 3.94 -22.59 -1.99
CA GLU A 187 3.59 -23.62 -2.97
C GLU A 187 4.43 -23.47 -4.26
N ASP A 188 4.61 -22.27 -4.79
CA ASP A 188 5.46 -22.00 -5.95
C ASP A 188 6.91 -22.43 -5.70
N CYS A 189 7.46 -22.15 -4.52
CA CYS A 189 8.78 -22.64 -4.13
C CYS A 189 8.86 -24.17 -4.18
N LYS A 190 7.87 -24.86 -3.63
CA LYS A 190 7.78 -26.33 -3.62
C LYS A 190 7.69 -26.91 -5.05
N GLU A 191 6.85 -26.33 -5.90
CA GLU A 191 6.72 -26.71 -7.32
C GLU A 191 8.03 -26.52 -8.09
N ASN A 192 8.83 -25.53 -7.73
CA ASN A 192 10.16 -25.28 -8.29
C ASN A 192 11.29 -25.99 -7.52
N HIS A 193 10.97 -27.04 -6.76
CA HIS A 193 11.92 -27.89 -6.01
C HIS A 193 12.75 -27.16 -4.96
N LEU A 194 12.33 -25.96 -4.53
CA LEU A 194 12.92 -25.28 -3.39
C LEU A 194 12.35 -25.84 -2.09
N ARG A 195 13.22 -26.34 -1.21
CA ARG A 195 12.81 -26.95 0.06
C ARG A 195 13.00 -25.95 1.21
N TRP A 196 11.93 -25.79 2.01
CA TRP A 196 11.96 -25.01 3.24
C TRP A 196 13.06 -25.49 4.20
N GLY A 197 13.76 -24.55 4.82
CA GLY A 197 14.85 -24.83 5.76
C GLY A 197 16.15 -25.27 5.11
N ILE A 198 16.15 -25.61 3.82
CA ILE A 198 17.35 -26.07 3.08
C ILE A 198 17.76 -25.04 2.04
N HIS A 199 16.82 -24.61 1.18
CA HIS A 199 17.07 -23.68 0.09
C HIS A 199 16.60 -22.27 0.42
N TYR A 200 15.51 -22.14 1.18
CA TYR A 200 14.97 -20.89 1.70
C TYR A 200 14.26 -21.10 3.05
N ALA A 201 14.05 -20.00 3.80
CA ALA A 201 13.22 -19.98 5.00
C ALA A 201 12.60 -18.59 5.16
N PHE A 202 11.27 -18.50 5.36
CA PHE A 202 10.66 -17.24 5.77
C PHE A 202 11.11 -16.88 7.19
N VAL A 203 11.49 -15.65 7.42
CA VAL A 203 11.99 -15.18 8.72
C VAL A 203 11.16 -14.05 9.31
N ALA A 204 10.45 -13.30 8.47
CA ALA A 204 9.52 -12.29 8.95
C ALA A 204 8.42 -12.01 7.91
N HIS A 205 7.25 -11.62 8.41
CA HIS A 205 6.13 -11.10 7.63
C HIS A 205 5.68 -9.81 8.33
N ILE A 206 5.99 -8.66 7.75
CA ILE A 206 5.81 -7.36 8.38
C ILE A 206 4.92 -6.51 7.48
N HIS A 207 3.64 -6.35 7.88
CA HIS A 207 2.64 -5.61 7.12
C HIS A 207 2.47 -6.14 5.68
N ASP A 208 3.13 -5.51 4.74
CA ASP A 208 3.13 -5.75 3.29
C ASP A 208 4.44 -6.35 2.77
N GLU A 209 5.38 -6.66 3.68
CA GLU A 209 6.71 -7.16 3.38
C GLU A 209 6.89 -8.62 3.82
N ILE A 210 7.45 -9.45 2.94
CA ILE A 210 7.87 -10.83 3.22
C ILE A 210 9.38 -10.88 3.22
N GLN A 211 9.98 -11.26 4.36
CA GLN A 211 11.42 -11.44 4.50
C GLN A 211 11.79 -12.92 4.56
N ALA A 212 12.78 -13.31 3.79
CA ALA A 212 13.28 -14.68 3.76
C ALA A 212 14.81 -14.75 3.72
N LEU A 213 15.34 -15.84 4.25
CA LEU A 213 16.70 -16.27 4.00
C LEU A 213 16.70 -17.21 2.79
N VAL A 214 17.63 -17.02 1.85
CA VAL A 214 17.68 -17.79 0.60
C VAL A 214 19.12 -18.19 0.31
N LYS A 215 19.37 -19.40 -0.14
CA LYS A 215 20.72 -19.82 -0.59
C LYS A 215 21.10 -19.04 -1.85
N PRO A 216 22.36 -18.56 -1.98
CA PRO A 216 22.79 -17.68 -3.06
C PRO A 216 22.41 -18.17 -4.45
N GLN A 217 22.54 -19.47 -4.73
CA GLN A 217 22.23 -20.06 -6.03
C GLN A 217 20.73 -20.03 -6.38
N HIS A 218 19.84 -19.80 -5.41
CA HIS A 218 18.40 -19.76 -5.60
C HIS A 218 17.78 -18.36 -5.52
N VAL A 219 18.57 -17.32 -5.23
CA VAL A 219 18.07 -15.95 -5.02
C VAL A 219 17.33 -15.42 -6.26
N SER A 220 17.89 -15.59 -7.44
CA SER A 220 17.26 -15.09 -8.67
C SER A 220 15.89 -15.72 -8.93
N LEU A 221 15.76 -17.04 -8.76
CA LEU A 221 14.49 -17.75 -8.87
C LEU A 221 13.51 -17.31 -7.78
N TYR A 222 13.96 -17.28 -6.52
CA TYR A 222 13.12 -16.90 -5.39
C TYR A 222 12.55 -15.48 -5.55
N LYS A 223 13.36 -14.51 -5.97
CA LYS A 223 12.90 -13.13 -6.22
C LYS A 223 11.78 -13.07 -7.26
N LYS A 224 11.89 -13.85 -8.35
CA LYS A 224 10.83 -13.93 -9.36
C LYS A 224 9.53 -14.48 -8.78
N LEU A 225 9.62 -15.59 -8.03
CA LEU A 225 8.46 -16.20 -7.36
C LEU A 225 7.84 -15.25 -6.33
N ALA A 226 8.68 -14.55 -5.56
CA ALA A 226 8.24 -13.60 -4.54
C ALA A 226 7.51 -12.37 -5.13
N VAL A 227 7.90 -11.88 -6.29
CA VAL A 227 7.17 -10.82 -7.00
C VAL A 227 5.86 -11.36 -7.58
N ASP A 228 5.90 -12.52 -8.24
CA ASP A 228 4.74 -13.11 -8.93
C ASP A 228 3.63 -13.55 -7.96
N CYS A 229 3.98 -13.93 -6.73
CA CYS A 229 2.98 -14.34 -5.74
C CYS A 229 1.97 -13.23 -5.41
N PHE A 230 2.36 -11.96 -5.46
CA PHE A 230 1.44 -10.84 -5.27
C PHE A 230 0.42 -10.73 -6.42
N ARG A 231 0.88 -10.86 -7.67
CA ARG A 231 -0.01 -10.89 -8.84
C ARG A 231 -1.03 -12.02 -8.72
N LYS A 232 -0.55 -13.25 -8.47
CA LYS A 232 -1.40 -14.43 -8.28
C LYS A 232 -2.39 -14.27 -7.12
N SER A 233 -1.99 -13.59 -6.04
CA SER A 233 -2.89 -13.34 -4.91
C SER A 233 -4.03 -12.39 -5.29
N GLY A 234 -3.75 -11.34 -6.06
CA GLY A 234 -4.77 -10.45 -6.61
C GLY A 234 -5.75 -11.18 -7.53
N GLU A 235 -5.25 -12.04 -8.40
CA GLU A 235 -6.06 -12.90 -9.28
C GLU A 235 -6.94 -13.88 -8.50
N TYR A 236 -6.39 -14.51 -7.45
CA TYR A 236 -7.14 -15.41 -6.58
C TYR A 236 -8.39 -14.74 -5.97
N PHE A 237 -8.27 -13.48 -5.55
CA PHE A 237 -9.40 -12.71 -5.03
C PHE A 237 -10.18 -11.95 -6.13
N ASN A 238 -9.87 -12.17 -7.41
CA ASN A 238 -10.50 -11.49 -8.55
C ASN A 238 -10.48 -9.95 -8.41
N LEU A 239 -9.38 -9.41 -7.88
CA LEU A 239 -9.23 -7.97 -7.75
C LEU A 239 -9.13 -7.30 -9.13
N LYS A 240 -9.81 -6.17 -9.28
CA LYS A 240 -9.86 -5.40 -10.52
C LYS A 240 -8.68 -4.44 -10.69
N CYS A 241 -7.65 -4.57 -9.84
CA CYS A 241 -6.38 -3.89 -9.95
C CYS A 241 -5.27 -4.92 -9.75
N PRO A 242 -4.32 -5.06 -10.68
CA PRO A 242 -3.21 -5.99 -10.53
C PRO A 242 -2.38 -5.68 -9.30
N MET A 243 -2.07 -6.70 -8.50
CA MET A 243 -1.10 -6.61 -7.41
C MET A 243 0.30 -6.89 -7.94
N THR A 244 1.31 -6.29 -7.34
CA THR A 244 2.72 -6.55 -7.67
C THR A 244 3.59 -6.29 -6.45
N GLY A 245 4.86 -6.66 -6.54
CA GLY A 245 5.85 -6.42 -5.50
C GLY A 245 7.21 -6.07 -6.07
N GLU A 246 8.10 -5.64 -5.20
CA GLU A 246 9.51 -5.41 -5.50
C GLU A 246 10.36 -6.28 -4.58
N ALA A 247 11.29 -7.07 -5.15
CA ALA A 247 12.15 -7.94 -4.37
C ALA A 247 13.60 -7.45 -4.42
N ARG A 248 14.19 -7.27 -3.24
CA ARG A 248 15.60 -6.88 -3.06
C ARG A 248 16.34 -7.96 -2.29
N GLU A 249 17.66 -8.07 -2.55
CA GLU A 249 18.54 -8.95 -1.80
C GLU A 249 19.59 -8.15 -1.06
N GLY A 250 20.06 -8.69 0.06
CA GLY A 250 21.07 -8.08 0.88
C GLY A 250 21.67 -9.06 1.87
N LYS A 251 22.53 -8.55 2.76
CA LYS A 251 23.09 -9.29 3.87
C LYS A 251 22.24 -9.20 5.14
N ASN A 252 21.37 -8.21 5.21
CA ASN A 252 20.53 -7.92 6.36
C ASN A 252 19.24 -7.20 5.92
N TRP A 253 18.30 -7.00 6.85
CA TRP A 253 17.02 -6.36 6.58
C TRP A 253 17.14 -4.89 6.15
N MET A 254 18.17 -4.16 6.59
CA MET A 254 18.38 -2.77 6.15
C MET A 254 18.67 -2.68 4.64
N GLU A 255 19.41 -3.65 4.08
CA GLU A 255 19.77 -3.68 2.66
C GLU A 255 18.62 -4.15 1.75
N THR A 256 17.61 -4.78 2.30
CA THR A 256 16.46 -5.33 1.55
C THR A 256 15.22 -4.44 1.58
N HIS A 257 15.32 -3.23 2.16
CA HIS A 257 14.18 -2.34 2.35
C HIS A 257 14.35 -0.98 1.63
#